data_3955ccbeb52480dc12aee6692911c514
#
_entry.id   3955ccbeb52480dc12aee6692911c514
#
_cell.length_a   1.000
_cell.length_b   1.000
_cell.length_c   1.000
_cell.angle_alpha   90.00
_cell.angle_beta   90.00
_cell.angle_gamma   90.00
#
_symmetry.space_group_name_H-M   'P 1'
#
loop_
_entity.id
_entity.type
_entity.pdbx_description
1 polymer ?
#
loop_
_entity_poly.entity_id
_entity_poly.type
_entity_poly.pdbx_seq_one_letter_code
_entity_poly.pdbx_strand_id
1 'polypeptide(L)'
;DKRKQFQLAARVADLYDQYLVYRPEWLMRWEADQRVDGLGDAQEWQAPLWKALVEYTAELGQPLWHRANLYQRFISALEAAEEPPAGLPSRVFICGISALPPVYLQALQALGKHVDVYVLFTNPCRYYWGDIKDPAFLAKLLSRQRRHHRETTRALPLFRDTEQAPGLFNDAGEQDVGNPLLASWGKLGRDYIYLLAGLERYEELDAFVDIAPDNLLHNLQADILELRNAAVAGRSAEEFANSGSKRLLAADDRSLTIH
;
A
#
# COMPACT_ATOMS: atom_id res chain seq x y z
N ASP A 1 15.52 -14.21 32.14
CA ASP A 1 15.83 -15.25 31.13
C ASP A 1 16.48 -14.58 29.92
N LYS A 2 17.77 -14.87 29.69
CA LYS A 2 18.57 -14.31 28.59
C LYS A 2 17.98 -14.59 27.20
N ARG A 3 17.34 -15.75 27.02
CA ARG A 3 16.69 -16.12 25.75
C ARG A 3 15.51 -15.20 25.46
N LYS A 4 14.68 -14.90 26.46
CA LYS A 4 13.53 -13.98 26.31
C LYS A 4 14.01 -12.55 26.05
N GLN A 5 15.08 -12.12 26.71
CA GLN A 5 15.68 -10.80 26.45
C GLN A 5 16.18 -10.68 25.01
N PHE A 6 16.90 -11.69 24.51
CA PHE A 6 17.35 -11.72 23.11
C PHE A 6 16.19 -11.70 22.12
N GLN A 7 15.16 -12.52 22.36
CA GLN A 7 13.96 -12.55 21.50
C GLN A 7 13.22 -11.21 21.49
N LEU A 8 13.10 -10.54 22.66
CA LEU A 8 12.50 -9.21 22.75
C LEU A 8 13.35 -8.18 21.99
N ALA A 9 14.67 -8.17 22.21
CA ALA A 9 15.57 -7.25 21.53
C ALA A 9 15.49 -7.40 20.00
N ALA A 10 15.46 -8.65 19.49
CA ALA A 10 15.30 -8.90 18.06
C ALA A 10 13.97 -8.33 17.52
N ARG A 11 12.85 -8.54 18.23
CA ARG A 11 11.53 -7.98 17.83
C ARG A 11 11.50 -6.46 17.86
N VAL A 12 12.15 -5.84 18.84
CA VAL A 12 12.23 -4.38 18.92
C VAL A 12 13.11 -3.83 17.80
N ALA A 13 14.23 -4.49 17.50
CA ALA A 13 15.10 -4.12 16.37
C ALA A 13 14.35 -4.19 15.04
N ASP A 14 13.60 -5.28 14.78
CA ASP A 14 12.74 -5.43 13.59
C ASP A 14 11.70 -4.30 13.50
N LEU A 15 11.12 -3.90 14.64
CA LEU A 15 10.13 -2.82 14.69
C LEU A 15 10.75 -1.48 14.30
N TYR A 16 11.92 -1.13 14.84
CA TYR A 16 12.60 0.11 14.49
C TYR A 16 13.14 0.09 13.06
N ASP A 17 13.57 -1.06 12.54
CA ASP A 17 13.95 -1.17 11.12
C ASP A 17 12.74 -0.88 10.20
N GLN A 18 11.55 -1.35 10.55
CA GLN A 18 10.32 -0.99 9.84
C GLN A 18 10.02 0.52 9.93
N TYR A 19 10.21 1.14 11.09
CA TYR A 19 10.02 2.59 11.23
C TYR A 19 11.04 3.38 10.40
N LEU A 20 12.29 2.93 10.34
CA LEU A 20 13.33 3.56 9.50
C LEU A 20 12.93 3.60 8.00
N VAL A 21 12.11 2.64 7.56
CA VAL A 21 11.68 2.54 6.16
C VAL A 21 10.31 3.19 5.92
N TYR A 22 9.34 2.96 6.82
CA TYR A 22 7.94 3.32 6.56
C TYR A 22 7.45 4.50 7.38
N ARG A 23 8.16 4.87 8.44
CA ARG A 23 7.80 5.96 9.36
C ARG A 23 9.03 6.74 9.86
N PRO A 24 9.95 7.13 8.95
CA PRO A 24 11.18 7.83 9.36
C PRO A 24 10.89 9.12 10.12
N GLU A 25 9.78 9.79 9.81
CA GLU A 25 9.35 11.01 10.47
C GLU A 25 9.04 10.81 11.98
N TRP A 26 8.62 9.62 12.40
CA TRP A 26 8.40 9.33 13.82
C TRP A 26 9.70 9.35 14.60
N LEU A 27 10.72 8.68 14.06
CA LEU A 27 12.04 8.58 14.70
C LEU A 27 12.70 9.95 14.81
N MET A 28 12.65 10.75 13.75
CA MET A 28 13.18 12.12 13.76
C MET A 28 12.45 13.03 14.75
N ARG A 29 11.12 12.92 14.87
CA ARG A 29 10.35 13.65 15.88
C ARG A 29 10.73 13.24 17.30
N TRP A 30 10.93 11.94 17.56
CA TRP A 30 11.37 11.45 18.86
C TRP A 30 12.77 11.93 19.22
N GLU A 31 13.69 12.00 18.27
CA GLU A 31 15.03 12.59 18.47
C GLU A 31 14.96 14.09 18.83
N ALA A 32 13.96 14.78 18.29
CA ALA A 32 13.67 16.19 18.58
C ALA A 32 12.76 16.39 19.80
N ASP A 33 12.55 15.39 20.65
CA ASP A 33 11.64 15.44 21.82
C ASP A 33 10.18 15.76 21.49
N GLN A 34 9.74 15.48 20.26
CA GLN A 34 8.40 15.74 19.81
C GLN A 34 7.55 14.46 19.85
N ARG A 35 6.30 14.60 20.29
CA ARG A 35 5.34 13.48 20.24
C ARG A 35 4.77 13.32 18.83
N VAL A 36 4.39 12.10 18.52
CA VAL A 36 3.68 11.74 17.28
C VAL A 36 2.20 11.52 17.63
N ASP A 37 1.32 12.20 16.91
CA ASP A 37 -0.10 12.10 17.14
C ASP A 37 -0.64 10.72 16.71
N GLY A 38 -1.60 10.18 17.46
CA GLY A 38 -2.27 8.93 17.15
C GLY A 38 -1.55 7.65 17.57
N LEU A 39 -0.33 7.72 18.11
CA LEU A 39 0.39 6.52 18.62
C LEU A 39 -0.01 6.11 20.04
N GLY A 40 -0.73 6.96 20.77
CA GLY A 40 -1.17 6.65 22.14
C GLY A 40 -0.02 6.24 23.05
N ASP A 41 -0.27 5.24 23.91
CA ASP A 41 0.67 4.75 24.91
C ASP A 41 1.90 4.04 24.33
N ALA A 42 1.84 3.63 23.06
CA ALA A 42 2.95 2.91 22.42
C ALA A 42 4.24 3.75 22.42
N GLN A 43 4.16 5.05 22.20
CA GLN A 43 5.33 5.92 22.16
C GLN A 43 5.96 6.18 23.55
N GLU A 44 5.25 5.92 24.66
CA GLU A 44 5.75 6.13 26.02
C GLU A 44 7.03 5.33 26.30
N TRP A 45 7.17 4.16 25.69
CA TRP A 45 8.37 3.35 25.82
C TRP A 45 9.25 3.35 24.56
N GLN A 46 8.64 3.50 23.37
CA GLN A 46 9.38 3.43 22.11
C GLN A 46 10.26 4.67 21.91
N ALA A 47 9.75 5.85 22.14
CA ALA A 47 10.51 7.08 21.96
C ALA A 47 11.76 7.16 22.87
N PRO A 48 11.66 6.95 24.20
CA PRO A 48 12.83 6.93 25.07
C PRO A 48 13.83 5.83 24.70
N LEU A 49 13.35 4.65 24.32
CA LEU A 49 14.24 3.55 23.93
C LEU A 49 14.98 3.87 22.62
N TRP A 50 14.32 4.46 21.63
CA TRP A 50 14.97 4.92 20.40
C TRP A 50 16.07 5.94 20.69
N LYS A 51 15.80 6.96 21.50
CA LYS A 51 16.79 7.97 21.90
C LYS A 51 17.99 7.33 22.61
N ALA A 52 17.74 6.44 23.56
CA ALA A 52 18.81 5.73 24.26
C ALA A 52 19.69 4.89 23.31
N LEU A 53 19.09 4.28 22.26
CA LEU A 53 19.85 3.56 21.24
C LEU A 53 20.71 4.49 20.39
N VAL A 54 20.21 5.66 20.01
CA VAL A 54 20.97 6.68 19.26
C VAL A 54 22.14 7.20 20.12
N GLU A 55 21.90 7.55 21.37
CA GLU A 55 22.92 8.00 22.33
C GLU A 55 23.98 6.92 22.55
N TYR A 56 23.58 5.68 22.79
CA TYR A 56 24.52 4.55 22.96
C TYR A 56 25.35 4.31 21.70
N THR A 57 24.77 4.45 20.52
CA THR A 57 25.48 4.32 19.25
C THR A 57 26.55 5.40 19.10
N ALA A 58 26.24 6.64 19.55
CA ALA A 58 27.20 7.75 19.60
C ALA A 58 28.36 7.47 20.58
N GLU A 59 28.07 6.96 21.78
CA GLU A 59 29.08 6.58 22.79
C GLU A 59 30.05 5.51 22.26
N LEU A 60 29.56 4.61 21.40
CA LEU A 60 30.40 3.62 20.73
C LEU A 60 31.27 4.19 19.59
N GLY A 61 31.22 5.50 19.36
CA GLY A 61 31.94 6.17 18.27
C GLY A 61 31.47 5.79 16.88
N GLN A 62 30.23 5.24 16.76
CA GLN A 62 29.61 4.95 15.48
C GLN A 62 29.01 6.21 14.88
N PRO A 63 28.91 6.30 13.54
CA PRO A 63 28.25 7.42 12.89
C PRO A 63 26.79 7.51 13.32
N LEU A 64 26.31 8.73 13.59
CA LEU A 64 24.90 9.02 13.91
C LEU A 64 23.99 8.92 12.69
N TRP A 65 24.50 8.37 11.60
CA TRP A 65 23.76 8.19 10.37
C TRP A 65 22.95 6.90 10.42
N HIS A 66 21.66 7.04 10.58
CA HIS A 66 20.72 5.96 10.31
C HIS A 66 19.97 6.23 8.99
N ARG A 67 19.28 5.22 8.48
CA ARG A 67 18.62 5.27 7.17
C ARG A 67 17.71 6.49 7.02
N ALA A 68 16.91 6.83 8.04
CA ALA A 68 15.94 7.93 7.98
C ALA A 68 16.63 9.30 7.78
N ASN A 69 17.62 9.65 8.62
CA ASN A 69 18.28 10.95 8.51
C ASN A 69 19.21 11.04 7.29
N LEU A 70 19.74 9.91 6.83
CA LEU A 70 20.55 9.85 5.62
C LEU A 70 19.70 10.17 4.38
N TYR A 71 18.49 9.57 4.26
CA TYR A 71 17.58 9.90 3.16
C TYR A 71 17.13 11.35 3.21
N GLN A 72 16.79 11.87 4.38
CA GLN A 72 16.40 13.27 4.54
C GLN A 72 17.50 14.22 4.05
N ARG A 73 18.76 13.97 4.43
CA ARG A 73 19.89 14.79 3.98
C ARG A 73 20.14 14.64 2.48
N PHE A 74 20.02 13.43 1.95
CA PHE A 74 20.17 13.17 0.52
C PHE A 74 19.13 13.97 -0.28
N ILE A 75 17.86 13.89 0.12
CA ILE A 75 16.76 14.64 -0.51
C ILE A 75 17.03 16.15 -0.41
N SER A 76 17.29 16.65 0.80
CA SER A 76 17.54 18.09 1.01
C SER A 76 18.74 18.61 0.23
N ALA A 77 19.82 17.81 0.11
CA ALA A 77 21.00 18.17 -0.67
C ALA A 77 20.70 18.27 -2.17
N LEU A 78 19.93 17.32 -2.72
CA LEU A 78 19.50 17.37 -4.12
C LEU A 78 18.51 18.50 -4.38
N GLU A 79 17.62 18.77 -3.44
CA GLU A 79 16.65 19.87 -3.55
C GLU A 79 17.30 21.24 -3.52
N ALA A 80 18.35 21.41 -2.73
CA ALA A 80 19.09 22.66 -2.60
C ALA A 80 20.13 22.87 -3.74
N ALA A 81 20.51 21.82 -4.46
CA ALA A 81 21.49 21.94 -5.54
C ALA A 81 20.88 22.64 -6.76
N GLU A 82 21.54 23.70 -7.25
CA GLU A 82 21.16 24.39 -8.49
C GLU A 82 21.68 23.65 -9.72
N GLU A 83 22.83 22.97 -9.60
CA GLU A 83 23.45 22.15 -10.64
C GLU A 83 23.53 20.69 -10.24
N PRO A 84 23.55 19.75 -11.20
CA PRO A 84 23.70 18.33 -10.90
C PRO A 84 24.99 18.05 -10.11
N PRO A 85 24.93 17.40 -8.93
CA PRO A 85 26.11 17.02 -8.18
C PRO A 85 27.07 16.16 -9.03
N ALA A 86 28.38 16.40 -8.88
CA ALA A 86 29.39 15.66 -9.62
C ALA A 86 29.33 14.15 -9.34
N GLY A 87 29.46 13.34 -10.39
CA GLY A 87 29.46 11.87 -10.29
C GLY A 87 28.08 11.22 -10.42
N LEU A 88 27.00 11.99 -10.59
CA LEU A 88 25.71 11.43 -10.93
C LEU A 88 25.70 10.93 -12.39
N PRO A 89 25.06 9.76 -12.66
CA PRO A 89 24.83 9.32 -14.03
C PRO A 89 23.77 10.21 -14.69
N SER A 90 23.76 10.29 -16.02
CA SER A 90 22.72 11.04 -16.74
C SER A 90 21.35 10.38 -16.67
N ARG A 91 21.31 9.06 -16.47
CA ARG A 91 20.06 8.27 -16.46
C ARG A 91 20.09 7.17 -15.41
N VAL A 92 18.93 6.91 -14.80
CA VAL A 92 18.71 5.82 -13.85
C VAL A 92 17.45 5.05 -14.26
N PHE A 93 17.57 3.73 -14.34
CA PHE A 93 16.44 2.83 -14.63
C PHE A 93 16.12 1.96 -13.42
N ILE A 94 14.87 1.96 -13.02
CA ILE A 94 14.34 1.14 -11.92
C ILE A 94 13.40 0.11 -12.52
N CYS A 95 13.80 -1.15 -12.48
CA CYS A 95 13.09 -2.25 -13.12
C CYS A 95 12.74 -3.34 -12.12
N GLY A 96 11.60 -4.01 -12.33
CA GLY A 96 11.22 -5.21 -11.58
C GLY A 96 10.77 -4.95 -10.14
N ILE A 97 10.47 -3.70 -9.79
CA ILE A 97 9.97 -3.32 -8.46
C ILE A 97 8.47 -3.07 -8.57
N SER A 98 7.68 -3.84 -7.84
CA SER A 98 6.22 -3.73 -7.83
C SER A 98 5.68 -2.78 -6.76
N ALA A 99 6.51 -2.35 -5.82
CA ALA A 99 6.16 -1.38 -4.78
C ALA A 99 7.42 -0.74 -4.20
N LEU A 100 7.35 0.57 -3.92
CA LEU A 100 8.41 1.31 -3.24
C LEU A 100 7.83 2.05 -2.03
N PRO A 101 8.52 2.05 -0.89
CA PRO A 101 8.17 2.92 0.24
C PRO A 101 8.18 4.39 -0.18
N PRO A 102 7.32 5.25 0.41
CA PRO A 102 7.22 6.67 0.06
C PRO A 102 8.55 7.43 0.09
N VAL A 103 9.42 7.14 1.05
CA VAL A 103 10.72 7.82 1.18
C VAL A 103 11.65 7.56 -0.02
N TYR A 104 11.56 6.38 -0.65
CA TYR A 104 12.33 6.08 -1.85
C TYR A 104 11.80 6.84 -3.06
N LEU A 105 10.47 6.98 -3.19
CA LEU A 105 9.87 7.80 -4.24
C LEU A 105 10.24 9.26 -4.08
N GLN A 106 10.24 9.81 -2.86
CA GLN A 106 10.71 11.17 -2.57
C GLN A 106 12.18 11.35 -2.97
N ALA A 107 13.05 10.39 -2.64
CA ALA A 107 14.45 10.44 -3.03
C ALA A 107 14.63 10.39 -4.57
N LEU A 108 13.85 9.57 -5.26
CA LEU A 108 13.85 9.50 -6.72
C LEU A 108 13.30 10.77 -7.37
N GLN A 109 12.29 11.38 -6.78
CA GLN A 109 11.72 12.65 -7.24
C GLN A 109 12.75 13.78 -7.08
N ALA A 110 13.46 13.85 -5.94
CA ALA A 110 14.55 14.79 -5.74
C ALA A 110 15.70 14.56 -6.74
N LEU A 111 16.06 13.28 -6.98
CA LEU A 111 17.08 12.91 -7.97
C LEU A 111 16.64 13.30 -9.39
N GLY A 112 15.35 13.16 -9.72
CA GLY A 112 14.77 13.49 -11.02
C GLY A 112 14.87 14.96 -11.41
N LYS A 113 15.27 15.86 -10.47
CA LYS A 113 15.62 17.26 -10.82
C LYS A 113 16.95 17.36 -11.60
N HIS A 114 17.83 16.37 -11.46
CA HIS A 114 19.19 16.39 -11.97
C HIS A 114 19.50 15.26 -12.95
N VAL A 115 18.69 14.20 -12.96
CA VAL A 115 18.94 12.95 -13.68
C VAL A 115 17.63 12.46 -14.29
N ASP A 116 17.67 11.91 -15.50
CA ASP A 116 16.51 11.22 -16.08
C ASP A 116 16.25 9.93 -15.32
N VAL A 117 15.15 9.84 -14.58
CA VAL A 117 14.76 8.65 -13.80
C VAL A 117 13.62 7.94 -14.51
N TYR A 118 13.86 6.70 -14.92
CA TYR A 118 12.87 5.83 -15.56
C TYR A 118 12.41 4.74 -14.60
N VAL A 119 11.12 4.71 -14.28
CA VAL A 119 10.51 3.67 -13.47
C VAL A 119 9.71 2.74 -14.35
N LEU A 120 10.22 1.53 -14.57
CA LEU A 120 9.56 0.50 -15.35
C LEU A 120 8.71 -0.36 -14.42
N PHE A 121 7.46 0.01 -14.28
CA PHE A 121 6.48 -0.65 -13.44
C PHE A 121 5.64 -1.63 -14.25
N THR A 122 5.56 -2.90 -13.79
CA THR A 122 4.67 -3.89 -14.39
C THR A 122 3.25 -3.65 -13.91
N ASN A 123 2.53 -2.77 -14.61
CA ASN A 123 1.14 -2.47 -14.32
C ASN A 123 0.22 -3.54 -14.93
N PRO A 124 -0.57 -4.29 -14.14
CA PRO A 124 -1.44 -5.34 -14.67
C PRO A 124 -2.72 -4.82 -15.31
N CYS A 125 -3.07 -3.54 -15.13
CA CYS A 125 -4.31 -2.94 -15.59
C CYS A 125 -4.04 -1.61 -16.29
N ARG A 126 -4.66 -1.40 -17.46
CA ARG A 126 -4.51 -0.15 -18.23
C ARG A 126 -5.28 1.03 -17.68
N TYR A 127 -6.26 0.78 -16.82
CA TYR A 127 -7.01 1.83 -16.14
C TYR A 127 -6.42 2.11 -14.76
N TYR A 128 -6.69 3.29 -14.22
CA TYR A 128 -6.33 3.60 -12.85
C TYR A 128 -7.13 2.70 -11.88
N TRP A 129 -6.42 2.00 -11.02
CA TRP A 129 -7.02 1.06 -10.06
C TRP A 129 -6.56 1.29 -8.60
N GLY A 130 -6.00 2.47 -8.32
CA GLY A 130 -5.55 2.86 -6.98
C GLY A 130 -6.66 2.90 -5.93
N ASP A 131 -7.92 3.09 -6.35
CA ASP A 131 -9.07 3.23 -5.45
C ASP A 131 -9.89 1.94 -5.26
N ILE A 132 -9.58 0.86 -5.98
CA ILE A 132 -10.33 -0.40 -5.84
C ILE A 132 -10.12 -1.02 -4.47
N LYS A 133 -11.19 -1.58 -3.91
CA LYS A 133 -11.18 -2.14 -2.55
C LYS A 133 -11.46 -3.64 -2.56
N ASP A 134 -10.71 -4.36 -1.73
CA ASP A 134 -10.93 -5.79 -1.50
C ASP A 134 -12.32 -6.01 -0.86
N PRO A 135 -13.22 -6.83 -1.46
CA PRO A 135 -14.54 -7.12 -0.91
C PRO A 135 -14.48 -7.70 0.52
N ALA A 136 -13.48 -8.52 0.83
CA ALA A 136 -13.29 -9.07 2.17
C ALA A 136 -12.91 -7.99 3.19
N PHE A 137 -12.13 -7.00 2.79
CA PHE A 137 -11.81 -5.83 3.61
C PHE A 137 -13.05 -4.97 3.84
N LEU A 138 -13.84 -4.69 2.81
CA LEU A 138 -15.10 -3.94 2.92
C LEU A 138 -16.09 -4.64 3.85
N ALA A 139 -16.26 -5.96 3.72
CA ALA A 139 -17.12 -6.75 4.59
C ALA A 139 -16.68 -6.68 6.06
N LYS A 140 -15.36 -6.72 6.34
CA LYS A 140 -14.81 -6.54 7.69
C LYS A 140 -15.05 -5.13 8.22
N LEU A 141 -14.86 -4.12 7.41
CA LEU A 141 -15.09 -2.72 7.77
C LEU A 141 -16.56 -2.50 8.15
N LEU A 142 -17.48 -2.95 7.29
CA LEU A 142 -18.93 -2.88 7.53
C LEU A 142 -19.34 -3.64 8.79
N SER A 143 -18.75 -4.81 9.04
CA SER A 143 -19.04 -5.60 10.25
C SER A 143 -18.58 -4.89 11.53
N ARG A 144 -17.42 -4.22 11.50
CA ARG A 144 -16.91 -3.41 12.61
C ARG A 144 -17.79 -2.20 12.87
N GLN A 145 -18.20 -1.49 11.81
CA GLN A 145 -19.11 -0.35 11.92
C GLN A 145 -20.46 -0.76 12.52
N ARG A 146 -21.03 -1.90 12.08
CA ARG A 146 -22.28 -2.46 12.64
C ARG A 146 -22.13 -2.82 14.11
N ARG A 147 -21.00 -3.39 14.56
CA ARG A 147 -20.74 -3.69 15.97
C ARG A 147 -20.66 -2.41 16.79
N HIS A 148 -19.87 -1.44 16.35
CA HIS A 148 -19.72 -0.16 17.04
C HIS A 148 -21.06 0.58 17.14
N HIS A 149 -21.85 0.60 16.07
CA HIS A 149 -23.19 1.18 16.08
C HIS A 149 -24.13 0.47 17.08
N ARG A 150 -24.12 -0.87 17.13
CA ARG A 150 -24.91 -1.64 18.12
C ARG A 150 -24.49 -1.34 19.56
N GLU A 151 -23.21 -1.21 19.83
CA GLU A 151 -22.70 -0.87 21.16
C GLU A 151 -23.08 0.56 21.55
N THR A 152 -22.94 1.52 20.63
CA THR A 152 -23.30 2.92 20.87
C THR A 152 -24.81 3.09 21.02
N THR A 153 -25.63 2.38 20.25
CA THR A 153 -27.09 2.44 20.32
C THR A 153 -27.63 1.80 21.61
N ARG A 154 -26.95 0.75 22.12
CA ARG A 154 -27.29 0.16 23.43
C ARG A 154 -27.01 1.09 24.61
N ALA A 155 -26.03 1.98 24.46
CA ALA A 155 -25.65 2.93 25.52
C ALA A 155 -26.57 4.18 25.56
N LEU A 156 -27.38 4.43 24.52
CA LEU A 156 -28.26 5.61 24.42
C LEU A 156 -29.73 5.17 24.42
N PRO A 157 -30.49 5.35 25.53
CA PRO A 157 -31.88 4.92 25.68
C PRO A 157 -32.85 5.55 24.65
N LEU A 158 -32.49 6.72 24.09
CA LEU A 158 -33.34 7.51 23.18
C LEU A 158 -33.47 6.94 21.77
N PHE A 159 -32.67 5.93 21.40
CA PHE A 159 -32.63 5.38 20.04
C PHE A 159 -33.08 3.92 19.96
N ARG A 160 -33.80 3.42 20.97
CA ARG A 160 -34.23 2.01 21.02
C ARG A 160 -35.23 1.61 19.94
N ASP A 161 -35.94 2.56 19.33
CA ASP A 161 -37.06 2.27 18.41
C ASP A 161 -36.85 2.74 16.97
N THR A 162 -35.67 3.21 16.60
CA THR A 162 -35.39 3.56 15.21
C THR A 162 -34.59 2.47 14.51
N GLU A 163 -35.30 1.59 13.83
CA GLU A 163 -34.74 0.63 12.85
C GLU A 163 -34.08 1.32 11.64
N GLN A 164 -34.13 2.64 11.59
CA GLN A 164 -33.60 3.45 10.48
C GLN A 164 -32.66 4.51 11.04
N ALA A 165 -31.36 4.22 11.04
CA ALA A 165 -30.35 5.28 11.04
C ALA A 165 -30.26 5.79 9.57
N PRO A 166 -30.78 6.99 9.26
CA PRO A 166 -30.73 7.49 7.91
C PRO A 166 -29.28 7.83 7.54
N GLY A 167 -28.79 7.33 6.43
CA GLY A 167 -27.62 7.85 5.76
C GLY A 167 -26.27 7.16 5.98
N LEU A 168 -26.10 6.33 7.02
CA LEU A 168 -24.80 5.66 7.27
C LEU A 168 -24.60 4.34 6.48
N PHE A 169 -25.65 3.82 5.86
CA PHE A 169 -25.66 2.51 5.21
C PHE A 169 -26.05 2.52 3.75
N ASN A 170 -26.46 3.66 3.19
CA ASN A 170 -26.91 3.73 1.79
C ASN A 170 -25.79 3.97 0.78
N ASP A 171 -24.56 4.29 1.21
CA ASP A 171 -23.40 4.39 0.31
C ASP A 171 -22.68 3.05 0.08
N ALA A 172 -23.28 1.93 0.52
CA ALA A 172 -22.83 0.59 0.10
C ALA A 172 -23.39 0.20 -1.28
N GLY A 173 -24.17 1.09 -1.92
CA GLY A 173 -24.57 0.98 -3.30
C GLY A 173 -23.36 1.23 -4.20
N GLU A 174 -22.92 0.19 -4.88
CA GLU A 174 -22.03 0.27 -6.06
C GLU A 174 -20.68 0.97 -5.83
N GLN A 175 -19.95 0.63 -4.75
CA GLN A 175 -18.52 0.82 -4.80
C GLN A 175 -17.99 -0.16 -5.86
N ASP A 176 -17.60 0.39 -6.98
CA ASP A 176 -17.03 -0.35 -8.08
C ASP A 176 -15.80 -1.11 -7.56
N VAL A 177 -15.99 -2.40 -7.29
CA VAL A 177 -14.95 -3.27 -6.76
C VAL A 177 -13.90 -3.51 -7.84
N GLY A 178 -14.21 -3.16 -9.08
CA GLY A 178 -13.39 -3.45 -10.23
C GLY A 178 -13.18 -4.97 -10.38
N ASN A 179 -11.95 -5.38 -10.75
CA ASN A 179 -11.62 -6.80 -10.81
C ASN A 179 -11.32 -7.34 -9.40
N PRO A 180 -12.03 -8.38 -8.90
CA PRO A 180 -11.87 -8.88 -7.53
C PRO A 180 -10.51 -9.54 -7.26
N LEU A 181 -9.87 -10.15 -8.27
CA LEU A 181 -8.52 -10.70 -8.12
C LEU A 181 -7.50 -9.58 -7.95
N LEU A 182 -7.59 -8.54 -8.76
CA LEU A 182 -6.73 -7.37 -8.65
C LEU A 182 -6.94 -6.67 -7.30
N ALA A 183 -8.18 -6.53 -6.83
CA ALA A 183 -8.51 -5.92 -5.55
C ALA A 183 -7.92 -6.68 -4.36
N SER A 184 -7.94 -8.02 -4.38
CA SER A 184 -7.47 -8.85 -3.27
C SER A 184 -5.96 -9.07 -3.28
N TRP A 185 -5.37 -9.35 -4.44
CA TRP A 185 -3.94 -9.67 -4.58
C TRP A 185 -3.07 -8.46 -4.89
N GLY A 186 -3.67 -7.43 -5.52
CA GLY A 186 -2.96 -6.24 -5.98
C GLY A 186 -2.67 -5.17 -4.91
N LYS A 187 -2.82 -5.44 -3.61
CA LYS A 187 -2.71 -4.40 -2.55
C LYS A 187 -1.46 -3.54 -2.64
N LEU A 188 -0.29 -4.16 -2.74
CA LEU A 188 0.98 -3.43 -2.81
C LEU A 188 1.10 -2.59 -4.08
N GLY A 189 0.69 -3.15 -5.23
CA GLY A 189 0.67 -2.45 -6.49
C GLY A 189 -0.33 -1.30 -6.51
N ARG A 190 -1.51 -1.47 -5.89
CA ARG A 190 -2.52 -0.42 -5.73
C ARG A 190 -1.97 0.77 -4.95
N ASP A 191 -1.37 0.51 -3.78
CA ASP A 191 -0.79 1.55 -2.94
C ASP A 191 0.37 2.24 -3.68
N TYR A 192 1.12 1.50 -4.49
CA TYR A 192 2.18 2.05 -5.32
C TYR A 192 1.66 2.92 -6.47
N ILE A 193 0.64 2.49 -7.19
CA ILE A 193 -0.02 3.31 -8.23
C ILE A 193 -0.57 4.61 -7.64
N TYR A 194 -1.20 4.52 -6.47
CA TYR A 194 -1.68 5.72 -5.76
C TYR A 194 -0.53 6.70 -5.48
N LEU A 195 0.62 6.20 -5.03
CA LEU A 195 1.81 7.03 -4.79
C LEU A 195 2.38 7.61 -6.10
N LEU A 196 2.44 6.82 -7.19
CA LEU A 196 2.91 7.28 -8.48
C LEU A 196 1.99 8.38 -9.06
N ALA A 197 0.69 8.20 -8.97
CA ALA A 197 -0.30 9.19 -9.41
C ALA A 197 -0.23 10.52 -8.64
N GLY A 198 0.31 10.50 -7.42
CA GLY A 198 0.55 11.69 -6.60
C GLY A 198 1.84 12.46 -6.92
N LEU A 199 2.67 12.00 -7.86
CA LEU A 199 3.89 12.70 -8.25
C LEU A 199 3.54 13.96 -9.07
N GLU A 200 4.22 15.08 -8.79
CA GLU A 200 3.91 16.37 -9.44
C GLU A 200 4.47 16.52 -10.85
N ARG A 201 5.54 15.79 -11.18
CA ARG A 201 6.27 15.92 -12.45
C ARG A 201 6.70 14.56 -12.96
N TYR A 202 5.89 13.98 -13.82
CA TYR A 202 6.23 12.74 -14.51
C TYR A 202 5.55 12.67 -15.87
N GLU A 203 6.13 11.89 -16.76
CA GLU A 203 5.52 11.49 -18.03
C GLU A 203 5.20 10.01 -17.93
N GLU A 204 4.00 9.63 -18.32
CA GLU A 204 3.56 8.24 -18.36
C GLU A 204 3.59 7.73 -19.79
N LEU A 205 4.26 6.60 -19.98
CA LEU A 205 4.34 5.92 -21.26
C LEU A 205 3.69 4.54 -21.11
N ASP A 206 2.55 4.38 -21.74
CA ASP A 206 1.82 3.13 -21.78
C ASP A 206 2.43 2.15 -22.77
N ALA A 207 2.74 0.95 -22.30
CA ALA A 207 3.25 -0.15 -23.12
C ALA A 207 2.41 -1.41 -22.94
N PHE A 208 1.10 -1.26 -22.82
CA PHE A 208 0.18 -2.39 -22.67
C PHE A 208 0.03 -3.18 -23.96
N VAL A 209 -0.05 -4.50 -23.82
CA VAL A 209 -0.29 -5.44 -24.93
C VAL A 209 -1.64 -6.11 -24.71
N ASP A 210 -2.45 -6.17 -25.76
CA ASP A 210 -3.72 -6.88 -25.72
C ASP A 210 -3.51 -8.39 -25.59
N ILE A 211 -4.34 -9.01 -24.76
CA ILE A 211 -4.25 -10.44 -24.47
C ILE A 211 -5.43 -11.14 -25.16
N ALA A 212 -5.13 -12.03 -26.10
CA ALA A 212 -6.16 -12.85 -26.75
C ALA A 212 -6.75 -13.87 -25.75
N PRO A 213 -8.07 -13.89 -25.53
CA PRO A 213 -8.72 -14.72 -24.52
C PRO A 213 -8.91 -16.17 -25.00
N ASP A 214 -7.84 -16.86 -25.36
CA ASP A 214 -7.84 -18.20 -25.94
C ASP A 214 -7.79 -19.35 -24.93
N ASN A 215 -7.42 -19.06 -23.67
CA ASN A 215 -7.39 -20.02 -22.56
C ASN A 215 -7.81 -19.34 -21.24
N LEU A 216 -7.95 -20.10 -20.15
CA LEU A 216 -8.44 -19.58 -18.88
C LEU A 216 -7.52 -18.50 -18.30
N LEU A 217 -6.20 -18.74 -18.33
CA LEU A 217 -5.22 -17.76 -17.81
C LEU A 217 -5.30 -16.43 -18.58
N HIS A 218 -5.29 -16.50 -19.91
CA HIS A 218 -5.41 -15.31 -20.76
C HIS A 218 -6.74 -14.58 -20.59
N ASN A 219 -7.83 -15.32 -20.36
CA ASN A 219 -9.13 -14.72 -20.02
C ASN A 219 -9.07 -13.93 -18.73
N LEU A 220 -8.46 -14.49 -17.66
CA LEU A 220 -8.30 -13.81 -16.38
C LEU A 220 -7.37 -12.60 -16.50
N GLN A 221 -6.27 -12.72 -17.23
CA GLN A 221 -5.35 -11.62 -17.48
C GLN A 221 -6.01 -10.48 -18.28
N ALA A 222 -6.80 -10.82 -19.31
CA ALA A 222 -7.56 -9.84 -20.08
C ALA A 222 -8.62 -9.13 -19.21
N ASP A 223 -9.30 -9.84 -18.31
CA ASP A 223 -10.26 -9.24 -17.39
C ASP A 223 -9.57 -8.31 -16.38
N ILE A 224 -8.38 -8.66 -15.90
CA ILE A 224 -7.56 -7.79 -15.04
C ILE A 224 -7.11 -6.56 -15.83
N LEU A 225 -6.58 -6.75 -17.03
CA LEU A 225 -6.09 -5.66 -17.89
C LEU A 225 -7.19 -4.63 -18.18
N GLU A 226 -8.42 -5.10 -18.40
CA GLU A 226 -9.58 -4.27 -18.71
C GLU A 226 -10.43 -3.91 -17.48
N LEU A 227 -9.95 -4.18 -16.27
CA LEU A 227 -10.65 -3.94 -14.99
C LEU A 227 -12.07 -4.56 -14.96
N ARG A 228 -12.31 -5.63 -15.71
CA ARG A 228 -13.62 -6.26 -15.81
C ARG A 228 -13.87 -7.20 -14.63
N ASN A 229 -15.07 -7.15 -14.09
CA ASN A 229 -15.55 -8.11 -13.12
C ASN A 229 -16.45 -9.13 -13.85
N ALA A 230 -15.94 -10.33 -14.07
CA ALA A 230 -16.73 -11.42 -14.69
C ALA A 230 -17.75 -12.03 -13.71
N ALA A 231 -17.58 -11.84 -12.41
CA ALA A 231 -18.55 -12.21 -11.39
C ALA A 231 -19.60 -11.10 -11.28
N VAL A 232 -20.81 -11.35 -11.74
CA VAL A 232 -21.91 -10.38 -11.60
C VAL A 232 -22.33 -10.32 -10.14
N ALA A 233 -22.06 -9.20 -9.50
CA ALA A 233 -22.45 -8.97 -8.12
C ALA A 233 -23.96 -9.17 -7.95
N GLY A 234 -24.35 -9.96 -6.95
CA GLY A 234 -25.74 -10.15 -6.56
C GLY A 234 -26.49 -11.28 -7.26
N ARG A 235 -25.90 -12.04 -8.18
CA ARG A 235 -26.51 -13.23 -8.77
C ARG A 235 -26.28 -14.46 -7.90
N SER A 236 -27.33 -15.26 -7.70
CA SER A 236 -27.20 -16.59 -7.11
C SER A 236 -26.38 -17.51 -8.01
N ALA A 237 -25.83 -18.62 -7.46
CA ALA A 237 -25.14 -19.62 -8.26
C ALA A 237 -26.02 -20.18 -9.39
N GLU A 238 -27.33 -20.27 -9.21
CA GLU A 238 -28.29 -20.72 -10.20
C GLU A 238 -28.51 -19.67 -11.30
N GLU A 239 -28.65 -18.40 -10.96
CA GLU A 239 -28.75 -17.30 -11.94
C GLU A 239 -27.48 -17.18 -12.76
N PHE A 240 -26.30 -17.34 -12.15
CA PHE A 240 -25.03 -17.40 -12.86
C PHE A 240 -24.96 -18.62 -13.77
N ALA A 241 -25.45 -19.79 -13.31
CA ALA A 241 -25.48 -21.01 -14.09
C ALA A 241 -26.36 -20.90 -15.34
N ASN A 242 -27.43 -20.11 -15.28
CA ASN A 242 -28.41 -19.91 -16.37
C ASN A 242 -28.11 -18.66 -17.22
N SER A 243 -27.20 -17.78 -16.78
CA SER A 243 -26.79 -16.64 -17.58
C SER A 243 -25.95 -17.10 -18.75
N GLY A 244 -26.22 -16.66 -19.97
CA GLY A 244 -25.42 -16.96 -21.17
C GLY A 244 -23.99 -16.40 -21.15
N SER A 245 -23.53 -15.91 -19.98
CA SER A 245 -22.20 -15.31 -19.75
C SER A 245 -21.10 -16.30 -19.40
N LYS A 246 -21.40 -17.61 -19.40
CA LYS A 246 -20.37 -18.65 -19.18
C LYS A 246 -19.38 -18.66 -20.33
N ARG A 247 -18.11 -18.53 -20.02
CA ARG A 247 -17.04 -18.81 -20.97
C ARG A 247 -16.82 -20.32 -21.03
N LEU A 248 -16.93 -20.88 -22.23
CA LEU A 248 -16.59 -22.28 -22.46
C LEU A 248 -15.08 -22.39 -22.54
N LEU A 249 -14.51 -23.24 -21.69
CA LEU A 249 -13.09 -23.59 -21.73
C LEU A 249 -12.90 -24.88 -22.53
N ALA A 250 -11.78 -25.00 -23.22
CA ALA A 250 -11.38 -26.24 -23.84
C ALA A 250 -11.19 -27.32 -22.78
N ALA A 251 -11.61 -28.56 -23.04
CA ALA A 251 -11.54 -29.67 -22.07
C ALA A 251 -10.10 -30.00 -21.65
N ASP A 252 -9.13 -29.69 -22.50
CA ASP A 252 -7.71 -29.85 -22.30
C ASP A 252 -6.95 -28.62 -21.83
N ASP A 253 -7.68 -27.52 -21.50
CA ASP A 253 -7.05 -26.31 -20.98
C ASP A 253 -6.37 -26.59 -19.62
N ARG A 254 -5.06 -26.43 -19.60
CA ARG A 254 -4.17 -26.60 -18.43
C ARG A 254 -3.47 -25.31 -18.06
N SER A 255 -3.94 -24.18 -18.58
CA SER A 255 -3.29 -22.87 -18.39
C SER A 255 -3.33 -22.39 -16.93
N LEU A 256 -4.29 -22.90 -16.12
CA LEU A 256 -4.39 -22.63 -14.70
C LEU A 256 -4.65 -23.93 -13.92
N THR A 257 -3.89 -24.13 -12.84
CA THR A 257 -4.06 -25.27 -11.92
C THR A 257 -4.25 -24.74 -10.49
N ILE A 258 -5.24 -25.26 -9.79
CA ILE A 258 -5.49 -24.96 -8.39
C ILE A 258 -5.07 -26.17 -7.56
N HIS A 259 -4.17 -25.96 -6.59
CA HIS A 259 -3.65 -26.98 -5.66
C HIS A 259 -4.22 -26.83 -4.27
#